data_8270cea9b3ac72d1cc5b789c494702cd
#
_entry.id   8270cea9b3ac72d1cc5b789c494702cd
#
_cell.length_a   1.000
_cell.length_b   1.000
_cell.length_c   1.000
_cell.angle_alpha   90.00
_cell.angle_beta   90.00
_cell.angle_gamma   90.00
#
_symmetry.space_group_name_H-M   'P 1'
#
loop_
_entity.id
_entity.type
_entity.pdbx_description
1 polymer ?
#
loop_
_entity_poly.entity_id
_entity_poly.type
_entity_poly.pdbx_seq_one_letter_code
_entity_poly.pdbx_strand_id
1 'polypeptide(L)'
;MEFITSKMPEYQAAQTEMKKFSDKWAKEIQDKFSEIDRMQRAYMAEEILLTDELKRKRQGEIKEKELEAGEYNSKIFGVEGLMFQKKKELMKPVLEKVQRAVTKVCSQRRLDFMFDKSSDIGMLYTNPKHDYSDYVMEELGIDPKANKAGSNDKTGKADPAAQQQSAAPAANSPKQKSTNSKLK
;
A
#
# COMPACT_ATOMS: atom_id res chain seq x y z
N MET A 1 10.10 10.54 1.17
CA MET A 1 10.55 10.17 -0.20
C MET A 1 9.41 9.78 -1.12
N GLU A 2 8.45 9.01 -0.66
CA GLU A 2 7.31 8.49 -1.43
C GLU A 2 6.53 9.58 -2.19
N PHE A 3 6.30 10.73 -1.54
CA PHE A 3 5.65 11.88 -2.18
C PHE A 3 6.39 12.36 -3.44
N ILE A 4 7.71 12.46 -3.40
CA ILE A 4 8.53 12.92 -4.54
C ILE A 4 8.55 11.86 -5.63
N THR A 5 8.80 10.60 -5.26
CA THR A 5 8.86 9.49 -6.23
C THR A 5 7.54 9.31 -6.97
N SER A 6 6.38 9.43 -6.28
CA SER A 6 5.06 9.28 -6.92
C SER A 6 4.77 10.29 -8.02
N LYS A 7 5.49 11.43 -8.03
CA LYS A 7 5.37 12.49 -9.05
C LYS A 7 6.28 12.28 -10.26
N MET A 8 7.21 11.33 -10.17
CA MET A 8 8.15 11.05 -11.26
C MET A 8 7.49 10.23 -12.37
N PRO A 9 7.64 10.62 -13.65
CA PRO A 9 7.12 9.83 -14.76
C PRO A 9 7.78 8.44 -14.85
N GLU A 10 9.04 8.33 -14.47
CA GLU A 10 9.76 7.05 -14.42
C GLU A 10 9.18 6.10 -13.37
N TYR A 11 8.71 6.63 -12.23
CA TYR A 11 8.02 5.83 -11.22
C TYR A 11 6.67 5.31 -11.74
N GLN A 12 5.92 6.15 -12.43
CA GLN A 12 4.63 5.75 -13.02
C GLN A 12 4.83 4.70 -14.12
N ALA A 13 5.88 4.85 -14.93
CA ALA A 13 6.26 3.84 -15.91
C ALA A 13 6.65 2.52 -15.25
N ALA A 14 7.47 2.57 -14.19
CA ALA A 14 7.86 1.39 -13.41
C ALA A 14 6.65 0.69 -12.77
N GLN A 15 5.70 1.46 -12.23
CA GLN A 15 4.44 0.91 -11.70
C GLN A 15 3.60 0.24 -12.77
N THR A 16 3.49 0.86 -13.94
CA THR A 16 2.72 0.30 -15.08
C THR A 16 3.35 -1.00 -15.56
N GLU A 17 4.67 -1.03 -15.66
CA GLU A 17 5.40 -2.24 -16.05
C GLU A 17 5.27 -3.34 -14.99
N MET A 18 5.39 -2.97 -13.72
CA MET A 18 5.19 -3.89 -12.61
C MET A 18 3.80 -4.53 -12.61
N LYS A 19 2.77 -3.72 -12.91
CA LYS A 19 1.40 -4.21 -13.05
C LYS A 19 1.29 -5.24 -14.17
N LYS A 20 1.90 -4.99 -15.33
CA LYS A 20 1.90 -5.95 -16.46
C LYS A 20 2.52 -7.30 -16.05
N PHE A 21 3.63 -7.29 -15.31
CA PHE A 21 4.24 -8.52 -14.80
C PHE A 21 3.33 -9.21 -13.79
N SER A 22 2.74 -8.45 -12.86
CA SER A 22 1.79 -8.98 -11.88
C SER A 22 0.60 -9.66 -12.55
N ASP A 23 -0.03 -8.98 -13.51
CA ASP A 23 -1.19 -9.49 -14.24
C ASP A 23 -0.84 -10.75 -15.04
N LYS A 24 0.35 -10.76 -15.67
CA LYS A 24 0.85 -11.93 -16.41
C LYS A 24 1.04 -13.14 -15.48
N TRP A 25 1.76 -12.96 -14.39
CA TRP A 25 2.01 -14.04 -13.44
C TRP A 25 0.74 -14.53 -12.74
N ALA A 26 -0.17 -13.63 -12.38
CA ALA A 26 -1.46 -13.98 -11.81
C ALA A 26 -2.27 -14.84 -12.79
N LYS A 27 -2.27 -14.50 -14.09
CA LYS A 27 -2.91 -15.29 -15.13
C LYS A 27 -2.28 -16.68 -15.28
N GLU A 28 -0.95 -16.77 -15.33
CA GLU A 28 -0.25 -18.05 -15.45
C GLU A 28 -0.57 -18.99 -14.27
N ILE A 29 -0.66 -18.44 -13.05
CA ILE A 29 -1.04 -19.19 -11.85
C ILE A 29 -2.50 -19.62 -11.94
N GLN A 30 -3.39 -18.73 -12.35
CA GLN A 30 -4.81 -19.05 -12.55
C GLN A 30 -5.01 -20.16 -13.58
N ASP A 31 -4.27 -20.11 -14.69
CA ASP A 31 -4.33 -21.13 -15.75
C ASP A 31 -3.89 -22.51 -15.18
N LYS A 32 -2.82 -22.56 -14.37
CA LYS A 32 -2.40 -23.80 -13.70
C LYS A 32 -3.47 -24.36 -12.76
N PHE A 33 -4.07 -23.51 -11.91
CA PHE A 33 -5.16 -23.96 -11.03
C PHE A 33 -6.42 -24.37 -11.79
N SER A 34 -6.72 -23.71 -12.90
CA SER A 34 -7.85 -24.09 -13.77
C SER A 34 -7.62 -25.46 -14.44
N GLU A 35 -6.38 -25.77 -14.80
CA GLU A 35 -6.01 -27.10 -15.32
C GLU A 35 -6.19 -28.17 -14.24
N ILE A 36 -5.74 -27.91 -13.02
CA ILE A 36 -5.91 -28.83 -11.88
C ILE A 36 -7.40 -29.08 -11.60
N ASP A 37 -8.19 -28.04 -11.55
CA ASP A 37 -9.65 -28.17 -11.32
C ASP A 37 -10.31 -29.01 -12.43
N ARG A 38 -9.89 -28.82 -13.69
CA ARG A 38 -10.37 -29.67 -14.80
C ARG A 38 -9.98 -31.12 -14.63
N MET A 39 -8.71 -31.40 -14.21
CA MET A 39 -8.25 -32.74 -13.96
C MET A 39 -9.00 -33.41 -12.81
N GLN A 40 -9.26 -32.68 -11.72
CA GLN A 40 -10.03 -33.18 -10.59
C GLN A 40 -11.48 -33.50 -10.99
N ARG A 41 -12.14 -32.65 -11.76
CA ARG A 41 -13.52 -32.91 -12.25
C ARG A 41 -13.55 -34.11 -13.17
N ALA A 42 -12.59 -34.24 -14.08
CA ALA A 42 -12.49 -35.41 -14.95
C ALA A 42 -12.31 -36.70 -14.15
N TYR A 43 -11.39 -36.66 -13.14
CA TYR A 43 -11.18 -37.79 -12.26
C TYR A 43 -12.46 -38.18 -11.51
N MET A 44 -13.18 -37.22 -10.92
CA MET A 44 -14.44 -37.48 -10.19
C MET A 44 -15.53 -38.09 -11.11
N ALA A 45 -15.60 -37.65 -12.37
CA ALA A 45 -16.59 -38.18 -13.32
C ALA A 45 -16.29 -39.62 -13.75
N GLU A 46 -15.01 -40.00 -13.83
CA GLU A 46 -14.52 -41.29 -14.31
C GLU A 46 -14.21 -42.26 -13.16
N GLU A 47 -14.19 -41.83 -11.91
CA GLU A 47 -13.69 -42.58 -10.75
C GLU A 47 -14.28 -44.00 -10.63
N ILE A 48 -15.58 -44.13 -10.87
CA ILE A 48 -16.31 -45.41 -10.76
C ILE A 48 -15.88 -46.42 -11.83
N LEU A 49 -15.40 -45.89 -12.97
CA LEU A 49 -14.98 -46.69 -14.13
C LEU A 49 -13.52 -47.07 -14.10
N LEU A 50 -12.71 -46.44 -13.23
CA LEU A 50 -11.26 -46.61 -13.17
C LEU A 50 -10.88 -47.80 -12.27
N THR A 51 -9.85 -48.55 -12.71
CA THR A 51 -9.16 -49.52 -11.84
C THR A 51 -8.38 -48.83 -10.71
N ASP A 52 -8.09 -49.55 -9.63
CA ASP A 52 -7.35 -48.95 -8.49
C ASP A 52 -5.95 -48.42 -8.90
N GLU A 53 -5.30 -49.06 -9.86
CA GLU A 53 -4.03 -48.59 -10.39
C GLU A 53 -4.19 -47.29 -11.14
N LEU A 54 -5.19 -47.16 -11.99
CA LEU A 54 -5.50 -45.90 -12.72
C LEU A 54 -5.93 -44.79 -11.81
N LYS A 55 -6.70 -45.07 -10.75
CA LYS A 55 -7.07 -44.10 -9.72
C LYS A 55 -5.82 -43.53 -9.05
N ARG A 56 -4.91 -44.39 -8.59
CA ARG A 56 -3.64 -43.94 -7.95
C ARG A 56 -2.80 -43.10 -8.91
N LYS A 57 -2.72 -43.48 -10.17
CA LYS A 57 -1.97 -42.75 -11.19
C LYS A 57 -2.56 -41.34 -11.39
N ARG A 58 -3.87 -41.25 -11.60
CA ARG A 58 -4.56 -39.95 -11.79
C ARG A 58 -4.47 -39.05 -10.57
N GLN A 59 -4.65 -39.57 -9.36
CA GLN A 59 -4.46 -38.84 -8.12
C GLN A 59 -3.01 -38.36 -7.96
N GLY A 60 -2.04 -39.18 -8.34
CA GLY A 60 -0.61 -38.81 -8.35
C GLY A 60 -0.33 -37.64 -9.29
N GLU A 61 -0.85 -37.70 -10.53
CA GLU A 61 -0.71 -36.63 -11.53
C GLU A 61 -1.34 -35.31 -11.03
N ILE A 62 -2.53 -35.36 -10.44
CA ILE A 62 -3.20 -34.16 -9.86
C ILE A 62 -2.34 -33.56 -8.74
N LYS A 63 -1.89 -34.41 -7.80
CA LYS A 63 -1.07 -33.97 -6.68
C LYS A 63 0.26 -33.37 -7.12
N GLU A 64 0.90 -33.92 -8.15
CA GLU A 64 2.11 -33.37 -8.74
C GLU A 64 1.86 -31.99 -9.33
N LYS A 65 0.73 -31.80 -10.06
CA LYS A 65 0.33 -30.51 -10.60
C LYS A 65 -0.01 -29.47 -9.52
N GLU A 66 -0.65 -29.89 -8.43
CA GLU A 66 -0.91 -29.04 -7.28
C GLU A 66 0.39 -28.55 -6.64
N LEU A 67 1.35 -29.46 -6.46
CA LEU A 67 2.66 -29.12 -5.93
C LEU A 67 3.40 -28.13 -6.86
N GLU A 68 3.45 -28.42 -8.16
CA GLU A 68 4.06 -27.54 -9.17
C GLU A 68 3.43 -26.13 -9.16
N ALA A 69 2.10 -26.03 -9.08
CA ALA A 69 1.40 -24.74 -9.03
C ALA A 69 1.71 -23.99 -7.73
N GLY A 70 1.76 -24.69 -6.59
CA GLY A 70 2.13 -24.13 -5.30
C GLY A 70 3.57 -23.61 -5.26
N GLU A 71 4.52 -24.39 -5.78
CA GLU A 71 5.92 -23.98 -5.89
C GLU A 71 6.08 -22.77 -6.82
N TYR A 72 5.38 -22.77 -7.95
CA TYR A 72 5.40 -21.66 -8.89
C TYR A 72 4.84 -20.38 -8.26
N ASN A 73 3.71 -20.48 -7.56
CA ASN A 73 3.13 -19.34 -6.83
C ASN A 73 4.10 -18.80 -5.76
N SER A 74 4.73 -19.69 -4.99
CA SER A 74 5.73 -19.32 -3.98
C SER A 74 6.98 -18.68 -4.59
N LYS A 75 7.43 -19.16 -5.75
CA LYS A 75 8.55 -18.58 -6.49
C LYS A 75 8.26 -17.17 -6.98
N ILE A 76 7.02 -16.88 -7.37
CA ILE A 76 6.62 -15.55 -7.87
C ILE A 76 6.34 -14.60 -6.70
N PHE A 77 5.44 -14.99 -5.78
CA PHE A 77 4.88 -14.10 -4.75
C PHE A 77 5.44 -14.38 -3.34
N GLY A 78 6.29 -15.38 -3.17
CA GLY A 78 6.92 -15.67 -1.88
C GLY A 78 7.87 -14.58 -1.43
N VAL A 79 8.41 -14.75 -0.22
CA VAL A 79 9.42 -13.86 0.34
C VAL A 79 10.64 -13.84 -0.59
N GLU A 80 11.05 -12.64 -1.03
CA GLU A 80 12.10 -12.42 -2.03
C GLU A 80 11.84 -13.08 -3.40
N GLY A 81 10.57 -13.38 -3.71
CA GLY A 81 10.15 -13.95 -4.99
C GLY A 81 10.42 -13.02 -6.18
N LEU A 82 10.16 -13.54 -7.38
CA LEU A 82 10.42 -12.80 -8.63
C LEU A 82 9.69 -11.44 -8.68
N MET A 83 8.50 -11.35 -8.08
CA MET A 83 7.74 -10.11 -7.95
C MET A 83 8.53 -9.04 -7.17
N PHE A 84 9.13 -9.43 -6.04
CA PHE A 84 9.95 -8.54 -5.23
C PHE A 84 11.24 -8.11 -5.96
N GLN A 85 11.92 -9.07 -6.59
CA GLN A 85 13.14 -8.81 -7.36
C GLN A 85 12.85 -7.85 -8.53
N LYS A 86 11.76 -8.08 -9.27
CA LYS A 86 11.37 -7.21 -10.38
C LYS A 86 11.01 -5.80 -9.91
N LYS A 87 10.30 -5.69 -8.79
CA LYS A 87 10.02 -4.38 -8.17
C LYS A 87 11.30 -3.64 -7.82
N LYS A 88 12.27 -4.34 -7.20
CA LYS A 88 13.56 -3.77 -6.83
C LYS A 88 14.34 -3.30 -8.07
N GLU A 89 14.36 -4.10 -9.12
CA GLU A 89 15.02 -3.78 -10.39
C GLU A 89 14.43 -2.52 -11.03
N LEU A 90 13.10 -2.45 -11.15
CA LEU A 90 12.40 -1.31 -11.76
C LEU A 90 12.49 -0.03 -10.92
N MET A 91 12.53 -0.17 -9.59
CA MET A 91 12.58 0.97 -8.68
C MET A 91 14.00 1.50 -8.47
N LYS A 92 15.03 0.68 -8.68
CA LYS A 92 16.43 1.08 -8.47
C LYS A 92 16.82 2.36 -9.20
N PRO A 93 16.60 2.52 -10.52
CA PRO A 93 16.97 3.74 -11.25
C PRO A 93 16.21 4.97 -10.76
N VAL A 94 14.95 4.81 -10.32
CA VAL A 94 14.13 5.89 -9.77
C VAL A 94 14.74 6.39 -8.46
N LEU A 95 15.06 5.46 -7.54
CA LEU A 95 15.67 5.80 -6.25
C LEU A 95 17.06 6.43 -6.40
N GLU A 96 17.89 5.93 -7.32
CA GLU A 96 19.20 6.50 -7.61
C GLU A 96 19.09 7.94 -8.14
N LYS A 97 18.09 8.22 -8.99
CA LYS A 97 17.83 9.56 -9.52
C LYS A 97 17.43 10.51 -8.40
N VAL A 98 16.53 10.09 -7.50
CA VAL A 98 16.12 10.88 -6.33
C VAL A 98 17.30 11.11 -5.40
N GLN A 99 18.10 10.08 -5.11
CA GLN A 99 19.26 10.20 -4.23
C GLN A 99 20.28 11.22 -4.76
N ARG A 100 20.52 11.24 -6.08
CA ARG A 100 21.40 12.24 -6.72
C ARG A 100 20.83 13.65 -6.56
N ALA A 101 19.54 13.84 -6.79
CA ALA A 101 18.89 15.13 -6.61
C ALA A 101 18.96 15.62 -5.17
N VAL A 102 18.66 14.74 -4.19
CA VAL A 102 18.79 15.05 -2.77
C VAL A 102 20.22 15.47 -2.41
N THR A 103 21.24 14.70 -2.84
CA THR A 103 22.64 15.03 -2.57
C THR A 103 23.03 16.38 -3.15
N LYS A 104 22.57 16.70 -4.37
CA LYS A 104 22.84 17.98 -5.03
C LYS A 104 22.19 19.15 -4.28
N VAL A 105 20.92 19.02 -3.86
CA VAL A 105 20.22 20.04 -3.07
C VAL A 105 20.91 20.24 -1.71
N CYS A 106 21.29 19.16 -1.02
CA CYS A 106 22.04 19.26 0.24
C CYS A 106 23.34 20.05 0.07
N SER A 107 24.13 19.74 -0.98
CA SER A 107 25.38 20.45 -1.26
C SER A 107 25.15 21.92 -1.58
N GLN A 108 24.17 22.24 -2.42
CA GLN A 108 23.85 23.62 -2.79
C GLN A 108 23.34 24.46 -1.62
N ARG A 109 22.57 23.84 -0.72
CA ARG A 109 21.97 24.50 0.45
C ARG A 109 22.85 24.40 1.71
N ARG A 110 24.00 23.74 1.63
CA ARG A 110 24.92 23.50 2.75
C ARG A 110 24.21 22.84 3.94
N LEU A 111 23.42 21.78 3.64
CA LEU A 111 22.70 21.01 4.64
C LEU A 111 23.57 19.85 5.09
N ASP A 112 23.75 19.69 6.40
CA ASP A 112 24.47 18.56 6.98
C ASP A 112 23.58 17.30 7.00
N PHE A 113 22.25 17.49 7.17
CA PHE A 113 21.29 16.39 7.26
C PHE A 113 20.00 16.73 6.51
N MET A 114 19.43 15.72 5.86
CA MET A 114 18.08 15.77 5.29
C MET A 114 17.34 14.50 5.67
N PHE A 115 16.18 14.64 6.31
CA PHE A 115 15.36 13.52 6.77
C PHE A 115 14.13 13.35 5.90
N ASP A 116 13.75 12.09 5.63
CA ASP A 116 12.47 11.77 5.00
C ASP A 116 11.35 11.77 6.05
N LYS A 117 10.45 12.72 5.96
CA LYS A 117 9.30 12.86 6.86
C LYS A 117 8.33 11.67 6.79
N SER A 118 8.32 10.94 5.67
CA SER A 118 7.48 9.75 5.48
C SER A 118 8.10 8.45 6.02
N SER A 119 9.32 8.50 6.53
CA SER A 119 9.94 7.36 7.21
C SER A 119 9.45 7.25 8.67
N ASP A 120 9.59 6.05 9.27
CA ASP A 120 9.22 5.75 10.67
C ASP A 120 10.05 6.49 11.72
N ILE A 121 10.78 7.53 11.33
CA ILE A 121 11.49 8.41 12.26
C ILE A 121 10.44 9.25 12.99
N GLY A 122 10.34 9.06 14.30
CA GLY A 122 9.39 9.77 15.16
C GLY A 122 9.68 11.28 15.23
N MET A 123 9.28 12.01 14.19
CA MET A 123 9.46 13.45 14.11
C MET A 123 8.23 14.16 14.67
N LEU A 124 8.36 14.75 15.86
CA LEU A 124 7.24 15.40 16.56
C LEU A 124 6.86 16.77 15.97
N TYR A 125 7.83 17.50 15.39
CA TYR A 125 7.62 18.81 14.81
C TYR A 125 8.64 19.11 13.72
N THR A 126 8.18 19.71 12.63
CA THR A 126 9.02 20.27 11.57
C THR A 126 8.56 21.67 11.21
N ASN A 127 9.47 22.62 11.18
CA ASN A 127 9.15 23.97 10.71
C ASN A 127 9.07 23.94 9.16
N PRO A 128 7.97 24.45 8.54
CA PRO A 128 7.80 24.45 7.08
C PRO A 128 8.96 25.11 6.30
N LYS A 129 9.70 26.05 6.91
CA LYS A 129 10.88 26.68 6.28
C LYS A 129 12.01 25.69 5.97
N HIS A 130 12.02 24.51 6.65
CA HIS A 130 12.98 23.44 6.46
C HIS A 130 12.45 22.32 5.55
N ASP A 131 11.35 22.54 4.83
CA ASP A 131 10.87 21.64 3.81
C ASP A 131 11.58 21.93 2.48
N TYR A 132 12.45 21.01 2.08
CA TYR A 132 13.23 21.07 0.84
C TYR A 132 12.64 20.22 -0.27
N SER A 133 11.41 19.71 -0.11
CA SER A 133 10.76 18.85 -1.10
C SER A 133 10.62 19.54 -2.46
N ASP A 134 10.24 20.81 -2.46
CA ASP A 134 10.06 21.59 -3.70
C ASP A 134 11.40 21.74 -4.45
N TYR A 135 12.51 21.97 -3.76
CA TYR A 135 13.84 22.05 -4.37
C TYR A 135 14.32 20.72 -4.97
N VAL A 136 13.99 19.61 -4.31
CA VAL A 136 14.31 18.27 -4.84
C VAL A 136 13.46 17.99 -6.07
N MET A 137 12.18 18.39 -6.07
CA MET A 137 11.30 18.25 -7.25
C MET A 137 11.80 19.10 -8.44
N GLU A 138 12.19 20.34 -8.20
CA GLU A 138 12.80 21.22 -9.23
C GLU A 138 14.08 20.58 -9.81
N GLU A 139 14.96 20.03 -8.96
CA GLU A 139 16.17 19.34 -9.42
C GLU A 139 15.87 18.08 -10.25
N LEU A 140 14.75 17.42 -9.98
CA LEU A 140 14.25 16.28 -10.76
C LEU A 140 13.53 16.69 -12.04
N GLY A 141 13.33 18.02 -12.28
CA GLY A 141 12.58 18.55 -13.42
C GLY A 141 11.06 18.40 -13.27
N ILE A 142 10.56 18.28 -12.04
CA ILE A 142 9.14 18.18 -11.72
C ILE A 142 8.66 19.55 -11.23
N ASP A 143 7.60 20.09 -11.83
CA ASP A 143 7.03 21.36 -11.38
C ASP A 143 6.29 21.17 -10.04
N PRO A 144 6.79 21.78 -8.93
CA PRO A 144 6.15 21.67 -7.62
C PRO A 144 4.77 22.35 -7.56
N LYS A 145 4.50 23.29 -8.47
CA LYS A 145 3.24 24.07 -8.49
C LYS A 145 2.12 23.37 -9.26
N ALA A 146 2.42 22.55 -10.23
CA ALA A 146 1.42 21.83 -11.02
C ALA A 146 0.53 20.90 -10.16
N ASN A 147 0.94 20.60 -8.93
CA ASN A 147 0.28 19.66 -8.02
C ASN A 147 -0.37 20.29 -6.78
N LYS A 148 -0.27 21.62 -6.58
CA LYS A 148 -0.98 22.30 -5.47
C LYS A 148 -2.45 22.58 -5.76
N ALA A 149 -2.93 22.32 -6.97
CA ALA A 149 -4.33 22.57 -7.36
C ALA A 149 -5.33 21.50 -6.85
N GLY A 150 -4.88 20.46 -6.16
CA GLY A 150 -5.71 19.34 -5.71
C GLY A 150 -5.97 19.20 -4.21
N SER A 151 -5.33 20.02 -3.35
CA SER A 151 -5.60 20.01 -1.91
C SER A 151 -6.13 21.37 -1.45
N ASN A 152 -7.38 21.62 -1.76
CA ASN A 152 -8.15 22.70 -1.16
C ASN A 152 -8.63 22.23 0.22
N ASP A 153 -7.73 22.26 1.20
CA ASP A 153 -8.12 22.14 2.60
C ASP A 153 -8.67 23.50 3.03
N LYS A 154 -9.99 23.59 3.00
CA LYS A 154 -10.76 24.66 3.61
C LYS A 154 -10.71 24.48 5.12
N THR A 155 -9.65 24.85 5.77
CA THR A 155 -9.71 25.18 7.19
C THR A 155 -9.95 26.67 7.33
N GLY A 156 -11.22 26.95 7.64
CA GLY A 156 -11.74 28.28 7.84
C GLY A 156 -11.02 29.03 8.92
N LYS A 157 -10.67 30.22 8.56
CA LYS A 157 -10.42 31.36 9.40
C LYS A 157 -11.62 31.58 10.32
N ALA A 158 -11.45 31.43 11.61
CA ALA A 158 -12.36 31.97 12.61
C ALA A 158 -11.56 32.96 13.45
N ASP A 159 -11.83 34.24 13.23
CA ASP A 159 -11.42 35.32 14.10
C ASP A 159 -12.22 35.27 15.41
N PRO A 160 -11.61 35.58 16.56
CA PRO A 160 -12.33 35.76 17.82
C PRO A 160 -12.53 37.23 18.09
N ALA A 161 -13.78 37.69 18.09
CA ALA A 161 -14.15 38.88 18.86
C ALA A 161 -15.66 39.03 19.05
N ALA A 162 -16.00 39.29 20.29
CA ALA A 162 -17.07 40.13 20.83
C ALA A 162 -18.34 39.48 21.36
N GLN A 163 -18.38 39.55 22.69
CA GLN A 163 -19.39 40.13 23.58
C GLN A 163 -20.66 39.35 23.84
N GLN A 164 -20.76 38.85 25.06
CA GLN A 164 -21.35 39.41 26.29
C GLN A 164 -22.88 39.52 26.33
N GLN A 165 -23.36 39.03 27.44
CA GLN A 165 -24.61 39.33 28.18
C GLN A 165 -25.82 38.44 27.86
N SER A 166 -26.31 37.74 28.78
CA SER A 166 -26.91 37.94 30.06
C SER A 166 -28.04 36.91 30.29
N ALA A 167 -28.16 36.55 31.54
CA ALA A 167 -29.37 36.08 32.21
C ALA A 167 -29.63 34.59 32.35
N ALA A 168 -29.27 34.08 33.50
CA ALA A 168 -30.04 33.08 34.25
C ALA A 168 -31.35 33.69 34.78
N PRO A 169 -32.33 32.99 35.39
CA PRO A 169 -32.23 31.77 36.14
C PRO A 169 -33.47 30.83 36.10
N ALA A 170 -33.41 29.84 36.96
CA ALA A 170 -34.49 29.08 37.63
C ALA A 170 -34.80 27.68 37.09
N ALA A 171 -34.32 26.70 37.78
CA ALA A 171 -34.96 25.93 38.82
C ALA A 171 -36.10 25.00 38.36
N ASN A 172 -35.87 23.70 38.42
CA ASN A 172 -36.72 22.84 39.21
C ASN A 172 -36.23 21.38 39.17
N SER A 173 -35.75 20.88 40.30
CA SER A 173 -35.84 19.49 40.68
C SER A 173 -37.24 19.29 41.32
N PRO A 174 -37.83 18.07 41.34
CA PRO A 174 -37.44 17.14 42.36
C PRO A 174 -37.68 15.61 42.12
N LYS A 175 -36.96 14.85 42.96
CA LYS A 175 -37.38 13.63 43.69
C LYS A 175 -37.52 12.31 42.93
N GLN A 176 -36.56 11.41 43.24
CA GLN A 176 -36.67 10.29 44.15
C GLN A 176 -37.77 9.23 43.86
N LYS A 177 -37.31 8.01 43.69
CA LYS A 177 -37.62 6.81 44.55
C LYS A 177 -36.87 5.61 43.96
N SER A 178 -35.85 5.13 44.61
CA SER A 178 -35.67 3.93 45.45
C SER A 178 -36.71 2.83 45.35
N THR A 179 -36.23 1.61 45.09
CA THR A 179 -36.54 0.30 45.71
C THR A 179 -35.73 -0.73 44.90
N ASN A 180 -34.66 -1.31 45.40
CA ASN A 180 -34.52 -2.35 46.41
C ASN A 180 -35.36 -3.62 46.15
N SER A 181 -34.70 -4.72 45.94
CA SER A 181 -34.94 -6.08 46.45
C SER A 181 -34.40 -7.12 45.47
N LYS A 182 -33.26 -7.75 45.78
CA LYS A 182 -33.11 -9.02 46.50
C LYS A 182 -33.59 -10.30 45.77
N LEU A 183 -32.63 -11.22 45.69
CA LEU A 183 -32.74 -12.69 45.82
C LEU A 183 -33.23 -13.44 44.55
N LYS A 184 -32.50 -14.30 44.04
CA LYS A 184 -31.89 -15.55 44.48
C LYS A 184 -30.74 -15.98 43.57
#